data_62388b79eb9232c5c4e911b730e68745
#
_entry.id   62388b79eb9232c5c4e911b730e68745
#
_cell.length_a   1.000
_cell.length_b   1.000
_cell.length_c   1.000
_cell.angle_alpha   90.00
_cell.angle_beta   90.00
_cell.angle_gamma   90.00
#
_symmetry.space_group_name_H-M   'P 1'
#
loop_
_entity.id
_entity.type
_entity.pdbx_description
1 polymer ?
#
loop_
_entity_poly.entity_id
_entity_poly.type
_entity_poly.pdbx_seq_one_letter_code
_entity_poly.pdbx_strand_id
1 'polypeptide(L)'
;MEARANTERTGAAYVGPGEGRAVWVLGGQLLTYKVTAEQTGGAYSLFEGTVPTGGGAPAHIHHREDESFYVVEGEFEFTRDGESIRAGAGSLVYVPRGTLHAFENVGENTGTLLLSQTPGGLHERFFEEVGEEATDRAKPPAPAGPPDLPALVAAAARYGTEVPTPPAL
;
A
#
# COMPACT_ATOMS: atom_id res chain seq x y z
N MET A 1 -20.77 23.90 10.77
CA MET A 1 -20.67 22.98 11.93
C MET A 1 -20.76 21.57 11.35
N GLU A 2 -19.62 21.06 10.85
CA GLU A 2 -19.55 19.73 10.22
C GLU A 2 -19.69 18.67 11.31
N ALA A 3 -20.67 17.79 11.13
CA ALA A 3 -20.85 16.62 11.99
C ALA A 3 -19.62 15.72 11.84
N ARG A 4 -18.78 15.64 12.87
CA ARG A 4 -17.77 14.59 12.99
C ARG A 4 -18.54 13.27 13.02
N ALA A 5 -18.36 12.46 11.99
CA ALA A 5 -18.80 11.08 12.02
C ALA A 5 -18.12 10.44 13.24
N ASN A 6 -18.93 10.11 14.25
CA ASN A 6 -18.47 9.38 15.43
C ASN A 6 -18.27 7.93 15.01
N THR A 7 -17.12 7.63 14.43
CA THR A 7 -16.72 6.26 14.14
C THR A 7 -16.28 5.66 15.46
N GLU A 8 -17.20 4.91 16.11
CA GLU A 8 -16.88 4.19 17.33
C GLU A 8 -15.76 3.19 17.02
N ARG A 9 -14.70 3.24 17.82
CA ARG A 9 -13.58 2.29 17.71
C ARG A 9 -14.09 0.90 18.11
N THR A 10 -13.80 -0.10 17.28
CA THR A 10 -14.07 -1.50 17.63
C THR A 10 -13.14 -1.95 18.77
N GLY A 11 -13.49 -3.04 19.44
CA GLY A 11 -12.64 -3.60 20.50
C GLY A 11 -11.29 -4.10 19.99
N ALA A 12 -10.47 -4.62 20.91
CA ALA A 12 -9.19 -5.24 20.56
C ALA A 12 -9.38 -6.37 19.56
N ALA A 13 -8.53 -6.42 18.52
CA ALA A 13 -8.54 -7.44 17.50
C ALA A 13 -7.19 -8.17 17.46
N TYR A 14 -7.24 -9.44 17.07
CA TYR A 14 -6.06 -10.26 16.78
C TYR A 14 -6.18 -10.78 15.35
N VAL A 15 -5.12 -10.61 14.57
CA VAL A 15 -4.99 -11.14 13.22
C VAL A 15 -3.68 -11.92 13.15
N GLY A 16 -3.78 -13.24 13.10
CA GLY A 16 -2.65 -14.14 13.10
C GLY A 16 -1.82 -14.12 11.81
N PRO A 17 -0.71 -14.88 11.78
CA PRO A 17 0.08 -15.07 10.57
C PRO A 17 -0.78 -15.64 9.42
N GLY A 18 -0.73 -15.01 8.24
CA GLY A 18 -1.53 -15.45 7.08
C GLY A 18 -3.03 -15.20 7.19
N GLU A 19 -3.51 -14.59 8.28
CA GLU A 19 -4.93 -14.24 8.49
C GLU A 19 -5.21 -12.78 8.10
N GLY A 20 -6.49 -12.46 8.00
CA GLY A 20 -7.02 -11.17 7.58
C GLY A 20 -7.51 -11.20 6.13
N ARG A 21 -8.38 -10.27 5.74
CA ARG A 21 -8.78 -10.08 4.35
C ARG A 21 -7.54 -9.75 3.51
N ALA A 22 -7.46 -10.25 2.30
CA ALA A 22 -6.35 -9.95 1.41
C ALA A 22 -6.81 -9.72 -0.03
N VAL A 23 -6.08 -8.89 -0.74
CA VAL A 23 -6.28 -8.60 -2.16
C VAL A 23 -4.97 -8.70 -2.92
N TRP A 24 -5.06 -9.21 -4.12
CA TRP A 24 -3.99 -9.11 -5.10
C TRP A 24 -4.06 -7.77 -5.82
N VAL A 25 -2.93 -7.10 -5.92
CA VAL A 25 -2.81 -5.83 -6.64
C VAL A 25 -1.78 -5.95 -7.77
N LEU A 26 -1.64 -4.88 -8.55
CA LEU A 26 -0.76 -4.83 -9.71
C LEU A 26 0.65 -5.35 -9.37
N GLY A 27 1.23 -6.12 -10.30
CA GLY A 27 2.57 -6.71 -10.13
C GLY A 27 2.62 -7.95 -9.25
N GLY A 28 1.47 -8.56 -8.95
CA GLY A 28 1.41 -9.80 -8.16
C GLY A 28 1.74 -9.59 -6.69
N GLN A 29 1.50 -8.39 -6.17
CA GLN A 29 1.65 -8.10 -4.75
C GLN A 29 0.39 -8.53 -4.00
N LEU A 30 0.57 -9.17 -2.85
CA LEU A 30 -0.51 -9.53 -1.94
C LEU A 30 -0.56 -8.52 -0.79
N LEU A 31 -1.69 -7.84 -0.64
CA LEU A 31 -1.94 -6.95 0.48
C LEU A 31 -2.94 -7.58 1.44
N THR A 32 -2.52 -7.78 2.69
CA THR A 32 -3.34 -8.32 3.77
C THR A 32 -3.69 -7.21 4.75
N TYR A 33 -4.98 -7.00 4.98
CA TYR A 33 -5.50 -6.03 5.94
C TYR A 33 -5.27 -6.54 7.36
N LYS A 34 -4.41 -5.88 8.12
CA LYS A 34 -4.12 -6.21 9.52
C LYS A 34 -4.94 -5.36 10.49
N VAL A 35 -5.09 -4.06 10.19
CA VAL A 35 -5.94 -3.15 10.95
C VAL A 35 -6.64 -2.21 9.97
N THR A 36 -7.95 -2.08 10.10
CA THR A 36 -8.75 -1.19 9.24
C THR A 36 -9.04 0.15 9.91
N ALA A 37 -9.37 1.15 9.09
CA ALA A 37 -9.81 2.45 9.58
C ALA A 37 -11.07 2.35 10.46
N GLU A 38 -11.98 1.44 10.16
CA GLU A 38 -13.15 1.18 10.99
C GLU A 38 -12.74 0.79 12.42
N GLN A 39 -11.78 -0.13 12.57
CA GLN A 39 -11.27 -0.58 13.87
C GLN A 39 -10.56 0.52 14.66
N THR A 40 -9.92 1.47 13.96
CA THR A 40 -9.15 2.55 14.60
C THR A 40 -9.94 3.86 14.77
N GLY A 41 -11.18 3.91 14.30
CA GLY A 41 -11.95 5.16 14.23
C GLY A 41 -11.35 6.16 13.23
N GLY A 42 -10.74 5.66 12.15
CA GLY A 42 -10.13 6.46 11.11
C GLY A 42 -8.70 6.93 11.40
N ALA A 43 -8.12 6.52 12.54
CA ALA A 43 -6.80 7.00 12.93
C ALA A 43 -5.70 6.52 11.99
N TYR A 44 -5.72 5.25 11.63
CA TYR A 44 -4.79 4.64 10.68
C TYR A 44 -5.34 3.35 10.08
N SER A 45 -4.72 2.91 8.99
CA SER A 45 -4.83 1.56 8.44
C SER A 45 -3.47 0.88 8.46
N LEU A 46 -3.44 -0.45 8.63
CA LEU A 46 -2.21 -1.24 8.59
C LEU A 46 -2.38 -2.44 7.66
N PHE A 47 -1.44 -2.59 6.75
CA PHE A 47 -1.37 -3.71 5.82
C PHE A 47 -0.06 -4.46 5.95
N GLU A 48 -0.10 -5.75 5.67
CA GLU A 48 1.09 -6.54 5.37
C GLU A 48 1.14 -6.74 3.85
N GLY A 49 2.21 -6.25 3.24
CA GLY A 49 2.48 -6.38 1.82
C GLY A 49 3.49 -7.48 1.55
N THR A 50 3.11 -8.49 0.79
CA THR A 50 4.02 -9.49 0.23
C THR A 50 4.36 -9.08 -1.19
N VAL A 51 5.63 -8.75 -1.44
CA VAL A 51 6.09 -8.08 -2.66
C VAL A 51 7.09 -8.97 -3.39
N PRO A 52 6.79 -9.47 -4.59
CA PRO A 52 7.76 -10.25 -5.36
C PRO A 52 8.97 -9.41 -5.77
N THR A 53 10.07 -10.07 -6.12
CA THR A 53 11.28 -9.40 -6.67
C THR A 53 10.91 -8.54 -7.87
N GLY A 54 11.37 -7.29 -7.92
CA GLY A 54 11.03 -6.29 -8.92
C GLY A 54 9.62 -5.71 -8.78
N GLY A 55 8.82 -6.18 -7.80
CA GLY A 55 7.53 -5.61 -7.45
C GLY A 55 7.69 -4.36 -6.58
N GLY A 56 6.64 -3.53 -6.54
CA GLY A 56 6.64 -2.29 -5.77
C GLY A 56 5.57 -1.32 -6.24
N ALA A 57 5.74 -0.06 -5.92
CA ALA A 57 4.88 1.02 -6.38
C ALA A 57 5.68 2.05 -7.18
N PRO A 58 5.22 2.44 -8.38
CA PRO A 58 5.85 3.50 -9.15
C PRO A 58 5.75 4.84 -8.41
N ALA A 59 6.49 5.86 -8.89
CA ALA A 59 6.49 7.18 -8.28
C ALA A 59 5.07 7.77 -8.18
N HIS A 60 4.69 8.18 -6.96
CA HIS A 60 3.39 8.74 -6.64
C HIS A 60 3.47 9.68 -5.42
N ILE A 61 2.40 10.43 -5.19
CA ILE A 61 2.27 11.38 -4.08
C ILE A 61 0.95 11.11 -3.38
N HIS A 62 0.99 10.88 -2.07
CA HIS A 62 -0.21 10.90 -1.24
C HIS A 62 -0.48 12.32 -0.75
N HIS A 63 -1.58 12.94 -1.16
CA HIS A 63 -1.93 14.30 -0.74
C HIS A 63 -2.66 14.35 0.61
N ARG A 64 -3.17 13.23 1.07
CA ARG A 64 -4.09 13.17 2.21
C ARG A 64 -3.67 12.23 3.34
N GLU A 65 -2.65 11.42 3.11
CA GLU A 65 -2.16 10.41 4.05
C GLU A 65 -0.65 10.49 4.21
N ASP A 66 -0.17 10.33 5.43
CA ASP A 66 1.23 10.01 5.69
C ASP A 66 1.38 8.49 5.60
N GLU A 67 2.51 8.01 5.09
CA GLU A 67 2.77 6.60 4.93
C GLU A 67 4.05 6.16 5.66
N SER A 68 4.03 4.98 6.22
CA SER A 68 5.21 4.38 6.82
C SER A 68 5.37 2.94 6.35
N PHE A 69 6.61 2.56 6.09
CA PHE A 69 6.99 1.22 5.69
C PHE A 69 7.96 0.64 6.70
N TYR A 70 7.63 -0.51 7.26
CA TYR A 70 8.56 -1.28 8.06
C TYR A 70 8.94 -2.54 7.30
N VAL A 71 10.22 -2.73 7.02
CA VAL A 71 10.71 -3.93 6.31
C VAL A 71 10.77 -5.09 7.29
N VAL A 72 9.90 -6.07 7.09
CA VAL A 72 9.89 -7.31 7.88
C VAL A 72 10.91 -8.31 7.34
N GLU A 73 10.94 -8.46 6.01
CA GLU A 73 11.84 -9.38 5.31
C GLU A 73 12.16 -8.86 3.91
N GLY A 74 13.35 -9.18 3.42
CA GLY A 74 13.82 -8.78 2.08
C GLY A 74 14.62 -7.49 2.08
N GLU A 75 14.90 -6.99 0.88
CA GLU A 75 15.65 -5.76 0.64
C GLU A 75 14.87 -4.89 -0.35
N PHE A 76 14.63 -3.66 0.06
CA PHE A 76 13.84 -2.69 -0.71
C PHE A 76 14.66 -1.45 -1.03
N GLU A 77 14.43 -0.90 -2.22
CA GLU A 77 14.87 0.44 -2.56
C GLU A 77 13.67 1.39 -2.51
N PHE A 78 13.80 2.44 -1.71
CA PHE A 78 12.84 3.55 -1.64
C PHE A 78 13.43 4.76 -2.33
N THR A 79 12.67 5.38 -3.22
CA THR A 79 13.01 6.69 -3.79
C THR A 79 12.11 7.74 -3.13
N ARG A 80 12.70 8.81 -2.62
CA ARG A 80 12.01 9.94 -2.01
C ARG A 80 12.64 11.23 -2.50
N ASP A 81 11.85 12.08 -3.15
CA ASP A 81 12.30 13.36 -3.72
C ASP A 81 13.58 13.26 -4.55
N GLY A 82 13.75 12.14 -5.27
CA GLY A 82 14.92 11.86 -6.11
C GLY A 82 16.11 11.23 -5.39
N GLU A 83 16.05 11.05 -4.09
CA GLU A 83 17.04 10.30 -3.32
C GLU A 83 16.65 8.83 -3.19
N SER A 84 17.63 7.93 -3.38
CA SER A 84 17.42 6.48 -3.21
C SER A 84 17.95 6.03 -1.84
N ILE A 85 17.14 5.21 -1.17
CA ILE A 85 17.43 4.64 0.15
C ILE A 85 17.25 3.13 0.07
N ARG A 86 18.31 2.35 0.33
CA ARG A 86 18.19 0.90 0.51
C ARG A 86 17.87 0.56 1.94
N ALA A 87 16.84 -0.28 2.12
CA ALA A 87 16.31 -0.67 3.41
C ALA A 87 16.14 -2.20 3.49
N GLY A 88 16.86 -2.82 4.40
CA GLY A 88 16.72 -4.24 4.74
C GLY A 88 15.81 -4.45 5.95
N ALA A 89 15.65 -5.72 6.34
CA ALA A 89 14.83 -6.12 7.50
C ALA A 89 15.16 -5.32 8.76
N GLY A 90 14.11 -4.85 9.46
CA GLY A 90 14.23 -3.98 10.65
C GLY A 90 14.28 -2.49 10.33
N SER A 91 14.34 -2.08 9.06
CA SER A 91 14.33 -0.67 8.66
C SER A 91 12.92 -0.09 8.66
N LEU A 92 12.80 1.20 9.03
CA LEU A 92 11.59 2.00 8.90
C LEU A 92 11.83 3.16 7.93
N VAL A 93 10.92 3.34 6.96
CA VAL A 93 10.89 4.51 6.08
C VAL A 93 9.57 5.25 6.31
N TYR A 94 9.65 6.51 6.68
CA TYR A 94 8.49 7.40 6.86
C TYR A 94 8.41 8.40 5.70
N VAL A 95 7.25 8.50 5.11
CA VAL A 95 6.95 9.38 3.99
C VAL A 95 5.77 10.29 4.37
N PRO A 96 6.01 11.58 4.67
CA PRO A 96 4.93 12.51 4.92
C PRO A 96 4.12 12.77 3.63
N ARG A 97 2.83 13.06 3.79
CA ARG A 97 1.97 13.47 2.67
C ARG A 97 2.60 14.61 1.86
N GLY A 98 2.36 14.61 0.57
CA GLY A 98 2.92 15.58 -0.36
C GLY A 98 4.33 15.22 -0.87
N THR A 99 4.93 14.13 -0.42
CA THR A 99 6.25 13.68 -0.85
C THR A 99 6.14 12.74 -2.05
N LEU A 100 6.88 13.04 -3.13
CA LEU A 100 7.03 12.11 -4.26
C LEU A 100 7.89 10.93 -3.82
N HIS A 101 7.36 9.72 -3.94
CA HIS A 101 8.09 8.52 -3.53
C HIS A 101 7.70 7.31 -4.36
N ALA A 102 8.57 6.31 -4.32
CA ALA A 102 8.41 4.99 -4.92
C ALA A 102 9.08 3.94 -4.05
N PHE A 103 8.75 2.68 -4.23
CA PHE A 103 9.52 1.58 -3.68
C PHE A 103 9.55 0.39 -4.62
N GLU A 104 10.62 -0.40 -4.51
CA GLU A 104 10.81 -1.64 -5.25
C GLU A 104 11.49 -2.68 -4.37
N ASN A 105 11.05 -3.93 -4.45
CA ASN A 105 11.81 -5.05 -3.90
C ASN A 105 12.99 -5.34 -4.82
N VAL A 106 14.19 -5.00 -4.36
CA VAL A 106 15.47 -5.20 -5.07
C VAL A 106 16.21 -6.45 -4.60
N GLY A 107 15.61 -7.20 -3.68
CA GLY A 107 16.13 -8.47 -3.18
C GLY A 107 15.95 -9.61 -4.19
N GLU A 108 16.62 -10.73 -3.92
CA GLU A 108 16.56 -11.94 -4.76
C GLU A 108 15.28 -12.75 -4.55
N ASN A 109 14.56 -12.50 -3.44
CA ASN A 109 13.36 -13.23 -3.05
C ASN A 109 12.20 -12.27 -2.81
N THR A 110 11.00 -12.83 -2.70
CA THR A 110 9.82 -12.11 -2.22
C THR A 110 10.11 -11.48 -0.85
N GLY A 111 9.77 -10.21 -0.71
CA GLY A 111 9.94 -9.46 0.54
C GLY A 111 8.60 -9.16 1.21
N THR A 112 8.65 -8.79 2.49
CA THR A 112 7.48 -8.45 3.29
C THR A 112 7.65 -7.09 3.94
N LEU A 113 6.63 -6.24 3.76
CA LEU A 113 6.52 -4.91 4.37
C LEU A 113 5.29 -4.85 5.28
N LEU A 114 5.38 -4.09 6.37
CA LEU A 114 4.20 -3.51 7.00
C LEU A 114 4.04 -2.08 6.49
N LEU A 115 2.84 -1.76 5.99
CA LEU A 115 2.48 -0.44 5.46
C LEU A 115 1.41 0.17 6.35
N SER A 116 1.65 1.38 6.83
CA SER A 116 0.67 2.13 7.63
C SER A 116 0.33 3.45 6.96
N GLN A 117 -0.95 3.75 6.80
CA GLN A 117 -1.44 5.05 6.32
C GLN A 117 -2.19 5.79 7.42
N THR A 118 -1.92 7.09 7.55
CA THR A 118 -2.51 7.97 8.55
C THR A 118 -2.99 9.28 7.91
N PRO A 119 -4.29 9.65 7.99
CA PRO A 119 -5.41 8.86 8.54
C PRO A 119 -5.70 7.61 7.70
N GLY A 120 -6.42 6.65 8.30
CA GLY A 120 -6.81 5.42 7.61
C GLY A 120 -8.03 5.60 6.68
N GLY A 121 -8.23 4.62 5.79
CA GLY A 121 -9.45 4.41 5.03
C GLY A 121 -9.38 4.80 3.55
N LEU A 122 -8.52 5.71 3.12
CA LEU A 122 -8.42 6.08 1.69
C LEU A 122 -7.78 4.95 0.89
N HIS A 123 -6.63 4.47 1.36
CA HIS A 123 -5.92 3.36 0.72
C HIS A 123 -6.69 2.03 0.79
N GLU A 124 -7.45 1.81 1.86
CA GLU A 124 -8.34 0.64 1.93
C GLU A 124 -9.32 0.62 0.75
N ARG A 125 -10.02 1.75 0.53
CA ARG A 125 -10.98 1.88 -0.58
C ARG A 125 -10.31 1.83 -1.95
N PHE A 126 -9.09 2.37 -2.07
CA PHE A 126 -8.32 2.25 -3.29
C PHE A 126 -8.04 0.78 -3.61
N PHE A 127 -7.50 0.02 -2.66
CA PHE A 127 -7.20 -1.40 -2.87
C PHE A 127 -8.45 -2.25 -3.05
N GLU A 128 -9.58 -1.87 -2.44
CA GLU A 128 -10.87 -2.53 -2.67
C GLU A 128 -11.38 -2.32 -4.10
N GLU A 129 -11.10 -1.16 -4.69
CA GLU A 129 -11.54 -0.84 -6.05
C GLU A 129 -10.64 -1.48 -7.11
N VAL A 130 -9.32 -1.47 -6.91
CA VAL A 130 -8.35 -1.90 -7.94
C VAL A 130 -7.82 -3.32 -7.73
N GLY A 131 -7.99 -3.88 -6.53
CA GLY A 131 -7.51 -5.19 -6.16
C GLY A 131 -8.52 -6.30 -6.50
N GLU A 132 -8.00 -7.51 -6.64
CA GLU A 132 -8.79 -8.74 -6.75
C GLU A 132 -8.72 -9.52 -5.44
N GLU A 133 -9.87 -9.97 -4.92
CA GLU A 133 -9.90 -10.73 -3.66
C GLU A 133 -9.02 -11.98 -3.74
N ALA A 134 -8.12 -12.14 -2.79
CA ALA A 134 -7.18 -13.25 -2.74
C ALA A 134 -7.85 -14.52 -2.20
N THR A 135 -8.53 -15.26 -3.07
CA THR A 135 -9.10 -16.57 -2.74
C THR A 135 -8.01 -17.65 -2.59
N ASP A 136 -6.90 -17.49 -3.28
CA ASP A 136 -5.65 -18.24 -3.10
C ASP A 136 -4.51 -17.24 -2.82
N ARG A 137 -3.91 -17.32 -1.63
CA ARG A 137 -2.83 -16.42 -1.21
C ARG A 137 -1.45 -16.83 -1.73
N ALA A 138 -1.33 -18.05 -2.22
CA ALA A 138 -0.07 -18.58 -2.74
C ALA A 138 0.11 -18.28 -4.23
N LYS A 139 -0.98 -17.93 -4.92
CA LYS A 139 -0.96 -17.78 -6.37
C LYS A 139 -1.79 -16.56 -6.81
N PRO A 140 -1.14 -15.53 -7.37
CA PRO A 140 -1.87 -14.42 -7.96
C PRO A 140 -2.76 -14.92 -9.12
N PRO A 141 -3.90 -14.25 -9.36
CA PRO A 141 -4.75 -14.55 -10.50
C PRO A 141 -3.97 -14.36 -11.81
N ALA A 142 -4.32 -15.16 -12.82
CA ALA A 142 -3.74 -14.97 -14.15
C ALA A 142 -4.21 -13.61 -14.69
N PRO A 143 -3.30 -12.76 -15.18
CA PRO A 143 -3.71 -11.44 -15.69
C PRO A 143 -4.64 -11.62 -16.89
N ALA A 144 -5.78 -10.94 -16.86
CA ALA A 144 -6.77 -10.96 -17.96
C ALA A 144 -6.27 -10.20 -19.21
N GLY A 145 -5.17 -9.47 -19.09
CA GLY A 145 -4.56 -8.66 -20.15
C GLY A 145 -3.55 -7.68 -19.60
N PRO A 146 -3.05 -6.76 -20.41
CA PRO A 146 -2.21 -5.67 -19.91
C PRO A 146 -3.03 -4.80 -18.96
N PRO A 147 -2.41 -4.23 -17.89
CA PRO A 147 -3.11 -3.39 -16.92
C PRO A 147 -3.67 -2.12 -17.58
N ASP A 148 -4.90 -1.74 -17.24
CA ASP A 148 -5.48 -0.46 -17.62
C ASP A 148 -4.89 0.65 -16.73
N LEU A 149 -3.72 1.15 -17.11
CA LEU A 149 -3.03 2.20 -16.37
C LEU A 149 -3.84 3.51 -16.25
N PRO A 150 -4.54 4.01 -17.30
CA PRO A 150 -5.42 5.15 -17.15
C PRO A 150 -6.51 4.97 -16.11
N ALA A 151 -7.15 3.81 -16.05
CA ALA A 151 -8.17 3.52 -15.04
C ALA A 151 -7.57 3.46 -13.64
N LEU A 152 -6.37 2.87 -13.49
CA LEU A 152 -5.66 2.80 -12.22
C LEU A 152 -5.27 4.19 -11.70
N VAL A 153 -4.74 5.06 -12.57
CA VAL A 153 -4.39 6.45 -12.22
C VAL A 153 -5.65 7.25 -11.83
N ALA A 154 -6.75 7.07 -12.56
CA ALA A 154 -8.02 7.71 -12.23
C ALA A 154 -8.58 7.22 -10.87
N ALA A 155 -8.43 5.94 -10.55
CA ALA A 155 -8.79 5.39 -9.26
C ALA A 155 -7.92 6.00 -8.14
N ALA A 156 -6.60 6.02 -8.31
CA ALA A 156 -5.67 6.63 -7.36
C ALA A 156 -6.03 8.10 -7.04
N ALA A 157 -6.34 8.89 -8.07
CA ALA A 157 -6.72 10.29 -7.92
C ALA A 157 -8.00 10.47 -7.08
N ARG A 158 -8.99 9.58 -7.21
CA ARG A 158 -10.21 9.62 -6.37
C ARG A 158 -9.92 9.51 -4.88
N TYR A 159 -8.89 8.78 -4.53
CA TYR A 159 -8.47 8.56 -3.14
C TYR A 159 -7.32 9.47 -2.68
N GLY A 160 -6.99 10.50 -3.48
CA GLY A 160 -6.03 11.53 -3.11
C GLY A 160 -4.57 11.17 -3.38
N THR A 161 -4.33 10.19 -4.26
CA THR A 161 -3.00 9.81 -4.73
C THR A 161 -2.79 10.30 -6.15
N GLU A 162 -1.71 11.04 -6.37
CA GLU A 162 -1.27 11.52 -7.67
C GLU A 162 -0.17 10.60 -8.22
N VAL A 163 -0.33 10.16 -9.45
CA VAL A 163 0.73 9.47 -10.20
C VAL A 163 1.21 10.43 -11.28
N PRO A 164 2.39 11.07 -11.11
CA PRO A 164 2.90 12.03 -12.07
C PRO A 164 3.14 11.38 -13.42
N THR A 165 2.73 12.07 -14.48
CA THR A 165 3.10 11.66 -15.84
C THR A 165 4.61 11.91 -16.02
N PRO A 166 5.39 10.92 -16.49
CA PRO A 166 6.79 11.17 -16.80
C PRO A 166 6.91 12.36 -17.75
N PRO A 167 7.91 13.23 -17.59
CA PRO A 167 8.12 14.30 -18.56
C PRO A 167 8.28 13.68 -19.95
N ALA A 168 7.64 14.29 -20.94
CA ALA A 168 7.81 13.87 -22.33
C ALA A 168 9.31 13.99 -22.70
N LEU A 169 9.88 12.91 -23.19
CA LEU A 169 11.28 12.86 -23.69
C LEU A 169 11.42 13.73 -24.92
#